data_ebf8231c98792e2300b64d07dfd38d3d
#
_entry.id   ebf8231c98792e2300b64d07dfd38d3d
#
_cell.length_a   1.000
_cell.length_b   1.000
_cell.length_c   1.000
_cell.angle_alpha   90.00
_cell.angle_beta   90.00
_cell.angle_gamma   90.00
#
_symmetry.space_group_name_H-M   'P 1'
#
loop_
_entity.id
_entity.type
_entity.pdbx_description
1 polymer ?
#
loop_
_entity_poly.entity_id
_entity_poly.type
_entity_poly.pdbx_seq_one_letter_code
_entity_poly.pdbx_strand_id
1 'polypeptide(L)'
;MTSLGKHRNTPPSSRAKRYRPVVIQGVQQALVSQYFKKHGTNIRGSSVVGCGRWNAGKDRTSGRAEFEIGGDKGARRIQTFRCGSNWTCEVCARANVARYRSWIRAGLMPVLETAGKSASLVTFTLSYHYGENWGEVTRRLLAAFGLWDKRMAKSYKKAGYIGKVKSFEVTVGKNGLHPHFHLLVTHDKG
;
A
#
# COMPACT_ATOMS: atom_id res chain seq x y z
N MET A 1 42.38 -16.09 -13.96
CA MET A 1 41.69 -14.84 -13.59
C MET A 1 40.52 -14.70 -14.54
N THR A 2 39.33 -15.15 -14.14
CA THR A 2 38.10 -15.08 -14.96
C THR A 2 37.34 -13.79 -14.65
N SER A 3 37.24 -12.97 -15.67
CA SER A 3 36.51 -11.69 -15.65
C SER A 3 35.02 -11.95 -15.39
N LEU A 4 34.52 -11.57 -14.22
CA LEU A 4 33.09 -11.51 -13.92
C LEU A 4 32.44 -10.44 -14.79
N GLY A 5 31.67 -10.87 -15.78
CA GLY A 5 30.92 -10.00 -16.67
C GLY A 5 29.97 -9.09 -15.88
N LYS A 6 30.14 -7.78 -16.04
CA LYS A 6 29.21 -6.76 -15.52
C LYS A 6 27.82 -7.00 -16.15
N HIS A 7 26.89 -7.56 -15.39
CA HIS A 7 25.48 -7.54 -15.77
C HIS A 7 25.02 -6.10 -15.90
N ARG A 8 24.84 -5.63 -17.14
CA ARG A 8 24.17 -4.37 -17.43
C ARG A 8 22.73 -4.49 -16.97
N ASN A 9 22.35 -3.76 -15.93
CA ASN A 9 20.96 -3.59 -15.52
C ASN A 9 20.22 -2.80 -16.62
N THR A 10 19.78 -3.49 -17.67
CA THR A 10 18.88 -2.89 -18.65
C THR A 10 17.54 -2.66 -17.96
N PRO A 11 16.99 -1.45 -17.98
CA PRO A 11 15.69 -1.20 -17.38
C PRO A 11 14.64 -2.08 -18.08
N PRO A 12 13.71 -2.71 -17.34
CA PRO A 12 12.71 -3.58 -17.92
C PRO A 12 11.89 -2.85 -18.99
N SER A 13 11.63 -3.51 -20.11
CA SER A 13 10.83 -2.96 -21.21
C SER A 13 9.49 -2.44 -20.71
N SER A 14 8.90 -1.46 -21.42
CA SER A 14 7.59 -0.90 -21.06
C SER A 14 6.51 -1.97 -20.92
N ARG A 15 6.60 -3.06 -21.73
CA ARG A 15 5.71 -4.22 -21.67
C ARG A 15 5.88 -5.01 -20.39
N ALA A 16 7.11 -5.30 -19.96
CA ALA A 16 7.40 -5.99 -18.70
C ALA A 16 6.91 -5.19 -17.49
N LYS A 17 7.06 -3.86 -17.51
CA LYS A 17 6.52 -2.98 -16.45
C LYS A 17 5.00 -3.04 -16.34
N ARG A 18 4.29 -3.19 -17.47
CA ARG A 18 2.81 -3.25 -17.52
C ARG A 18 2.25 -4.53 -16.91
N TYR A 19 2.88 -5.68 -17.15
CA TYR A 19 2.40 -6.98 -16.67
C TYR A 19 2.90 -7.37 -15.29
N ARG A 20 3.93 -6.71 -14.76
CA ARG A 20 4.51 -7.00 -13.45
C ARG A 20 3.46 -7.06 -12.31
N PRO A 21 2.50 -6.12 -12.18
CA PRO A 21 1.50 -6.19 -11.11
C PRO A 21 0.61 -7.43 -11.18
N VAL A 22 0.25 -7.88 -12.38
CA VAL A 22 -0.59 -9.07 -12.59
C VAL A 22 0.16 -10.34 -12.18
N VAL A 23 1.43 -10.44 -12.54
CA VAL A 23 2.29 -11.56 -12.14
C VAL A 23 2.46 -11.60 -10.62
N ILE A 24 2.79 -10.47 -10.00
CA ILE A 24 2.94 -10.37 -8.54
C ILE A 24 1.62 -10.74 -7.85
N GLN A 25 0.49 -10.26 -8.34
CA GLN A 25 -0.82 -10.62 -7.81
C GLN A 25 -1.08 -12.13 -7.88
N GLY A 26 -0.72 -12.77 -8.99
CA GLY A 26 -0.84 -14.22 -9.15
C GLY A 26 -0.03 -14.99 -8.13
N VAL A 27 1.22 -14.60 -7.91
CA VAL A 27 2.09 -15.19 -6.89
C VAL A 27 1.52 -14.99 -5.48
N GLN A 28 1.10 -13.77 -5.14
CA GLN A 28 0.48 -13.48 -3.84
C GLN A 28 -0.77 -14.32 -3.60
N GLN A 29 -1.63 -14.47 -4.60
CA GLN A 29 -2.83 -15.29 -4.51
C GLN A 29 -2.49 -16.77 -4.29
N ALA A 30 -1.45 -17.29 -4.96
CA ALA A 30 -0.98 -18.65 -4.79
C ALA A 30 -0.44 -18.88 -3.37
N LEU A 31 0.42 -17.99 -2.87
CA LEU A 31 0.97 -18.07 -1.52
C LEU A 31 -0.12 -18.01 -0.44
N VAL A 32 -1.07 -17.10 -0.57
CA VAL A 32 -2.22 -16.99 0.35
C VAL A 32 -3.06 -18.26 0.31
N SER A 33 -3.30 -18.83 -0.87
CA SER A 33 -4.04 -20.10 -1.02
C SER A 33 -3.33 -21.27 -0.36
N GLN A 34 -2.00 -21.37 -0.53
CA GLN A 34 -1.17 -22.41 0.13
C GLN A 34 -1.19 -22.27 1.64
N TYR A 35 -1.06 -21.05 2.15
CA TYR A 35 -1.14 -20.77 3.58
C TYR A 35 -2.45 -21.27 4.18
N PHE A 36 -3.58 -20.91 3.59
CA PHE A 36 -4.89 -21.33 4.09
C PHE A 36 -5.12 -22.85 3.98
N LYS A 37 -4.63 -23.50 2.94
CA LYS A 37 -4.65 -24.97 2.82
C LYS A 37 -3.88 -25.63 3.97
N LYS A 38 -2.68 -25.12 4.27
CA LYS A 38 -1.82 -25.64 5.33
C LYS A 38 -2.42 -25.50 6.72
N HIS A 39 -3.12 -24.39 6.98
CA HIS A 39 -3.65 -24.05 8.30
C HIS A 39 -5.15 -24.35 8.48
N GLY A 40 -5.77 -25.08 7.55
CA GLY A 40 -7.16 -25.53 7.64
C GLY A 40 -8.21 -24.41 7.58
N THR A 41 -7.82 -23.18 7.22
CA THR A 41 -8.72 -22.04 7.13
C THR A 41 -9.43 -22.00 5.78
N ASN A 42 -10.69 -21.55 5.76
CA ASN A 42 -11.50 -21.51 4.55
C ASN A 42 -10.98 -20.45 3.56
N ILE A 43 -10.47 -20.90 2.40
CA ILE A 43 -9.96 -20.04 1.32
C ILE A 43 -11.04 -19.05 0.83
N ARG A 44 -12.33 -19.42 0.91
CA ARG A 44 -13.44 -18.55 0.51
C ARG A 44 -13.52 -17.25 1.30
N GLY A 45 -12.94 -17.20 2.51
CA GLY A 45 -12.84 -16.00 3.33
C GLY A 45 -11.75 -15.02 2.89
N SER A 46 -10.79 -15.44 2.05
CA SER A 46 -9.72 -14.55 1.61
C SER A 46 -10.13 -13.72 0.41
N SER A 47 -10.46 -12.46 0.66
CA SER A 47 -10.80 -11.49 -0.40
C SER A 47 -9.69 -11.29 -1.43
N VAL A 48 -8.43 -11.52 -1.04
CA VAL A 48 -7.27 -11.37 -1.94
C VAL A 48 -7.27 -12.40 -3.05
N VAL A 49 -7.63 -13.65 -2.76
CA VAL A 49 -7.67 -14.74 -3.74
C VAL A 49 -8.67 -14.46 -4.87
N GLY A 50 -9.81 -13.85 -4.53
CA GLY A 50 -10.85 -13.48 -5.51
C GLY A 50 -10.62 -12.15 -6.22
N CYS A 51 -9.64 -11.37 -5.77
CA CYS A 51 -9.41 -10.04 -6.33
C CYS A 51 -9.05 -10.08 -7.82
N GLY A 52 -9.82 -9.37 -8.63
CA GLY A 52 -9.66 -9.35 -10.09
C GLY A 52 -10.17 -10.60 -10.81
N ARG A 53 -10.67 -11.61 -10.09
CA ARG A 53 -11.17 -12.88 -10.66
C ARG A 53 -12.68 -13.01 -10.54
N TRP A 54 -13.24 -12.62 -9.39
CA TRP A 54 -14.66 -12.73 -9.12
C TRP A 54 -15.42 -11.49 -9.59
N ASN A 55 -16.69 -11.64 -9.86
CA ASN A 55 -17.57 -10.50 -10.13
C ASN A 55 -17.92 -9.77 -8.82
N ALA A 56 -18.21 -8.47 -8.92
CA ALA A 56 -18.52 -7.62 -7.77
C ALA A 56 -19.94 -7.83 -7.21
N GLY A 57 -20.80 -8.60 -7.90
CA GLY A 57 -22.18 -8.89 -7.48
C GLY A 57 -22.29 -9.78 -6.22
N LYS A 58 -23.53 -10.03 -5.79
CA LYS A 58 -23.82 -10.89 -4.62
C LYS A 58 -23.27 -12.30 -4.77
N ASP A 59 -23.25 -12.81 -6.00
CA ASP A 59 -22.63 -14.10 -6.32
C ASP A 59 -21.19 -13.89 -6.79
N ARG A 60 -20.28 -13.81 -5.83
CA ARG A 60 -18.84 -13.66 -6.06
C ARG A 60 -18.18 -14.87 -6.74
N THR A 61 -18.94 -15.95 -6.91
CA THR A 61 -18.46 -17.20 -7.52
C THR A 61 -18.83 -17.31 -8.99
N SER A 62 -19.72 -16.47 -9.51
CA SER A 62 -20.11 -16.52 -10.92
C SER A 62 -18.92 -16.21 -11.82
N GLY A 63 -18.52 -17.20 -12.61
CA GLY A 63 -17.32 -17.13 -13.47
C GLY A 63 -17.47 -16.30 -14.73
N ARG A 64 -18.61 -15.66 -14.97
CA ARG A 64 -18.81 -14.83 -16.17
C ARG A 64 -18.07 -13.51 -16.02
N ALA A 65 -17.09 -13.29 -16.88
CA ALA A 65 -16.42 -12.02 -17.01
C ALA A 65 -17.24 -11.12 -17.94
N GLU A 66 -17.61 -9.94 -17.45
CA GLU A 66 -18.22 -8.92 -18.27
C GLU A 66 -17.15 -7.95 -18.75
N PHE A 67 -17.20 -7.60 -20.03
CA PHE A 67 -16.25 -6.70 -20.65
C PHE A 67 -17.00 -5.52 -21.26
N GLU A 68 -16.53 -4.33 -21.01
CA GLU A 68 -16.90 -3.13 -21.72
C GLU A 68 -15.88 -2.91 -22.85
N ILE A 69 -16.39 -2.83 -24.09
CA ILE A 69 -15.57 -2.51 -25.25
C ILE A 69 -15.75 -1.02 -25.51
N GLY A 70 -14.70 -0.27 -25.34
CA GLY A 70 -14.73 1.19 -25.48
C GLY A 70 -13.60 1.70 -26.36
N GLY A 71 -13.94 2.11 -27.60
CA GLY A 71 -13.12 2.86 -28.52
C GLY A 71 -11.61 2.61 -28.45
N ASP A 72 -10.81 3.65 -28.38
CA ASP A 72 -9.34 3.60 -28.37
C ASP A 72 -8.72 2.96 -27.12
N LYS A 73 -9.50 2.70 -26.08
CA LYS A 73 -9.02 2.13 -24.81
C LYS A 73 -9.09 0.61 -24.77
N GLY A 74 -9.58 -0.04 -25.82
CA GLY A 74 -9.74 -1.48 -25.88
C GLY A 74 -10.80 -2.03 -24.93
N ALA A 75 -10.83 -3.34 -24.74
CA ALA A 75 -11.76 -4.01 -23.83
C ALA A 75 -11.27 -3.94 -22.40
N ARG A 76 -12.13 -3.56 -21.45
CA ARG A 76 -11.88 -3.65 -20.02
C ARG A 76 -12.91 -4.55 -19.34
N ARG A 77 -12.45 -5.36 -18.40
CA ARG A 77 -13.34 -6.14 -17.55
C ARG A 77 -14.05 -5.20 -16.57
N ILE A 78 -15.38 -5.22 -16.61
CA ILE A 78 -16.23 -4.48 -15.66
C ILE A 78 -16.68 -5.34 -14.52
N GLN A 79 -17.26 -4.73 -13.48
CA GLN A 79 -17.82 -5.42 -12.31
C GLN A 79 -16.87 -6.41 -11.64
N THR A 80 -15.57 -6.16 -11.71
CA THR A 80 -14.57 -7.02 -11.09
C THR A 80 -14.47 -6.74 -9.58
N PHE A 81 -14.58 -7.80 -8.78
CA PHE A 81 -14.36 -7.72 -7.36
C PHE A 81 -12.94 -7.21 -7.03
N ARG A 82 -12.86 -6.25 -6.13
CA ARG A 82 -11.61 -5.70 -5.61
C ARG A 82 -11.56 -5.90 -4.10
N CYS A 83 -10.50 -6.52 -3.60
CA CYS A 83 -10.37 -6.78 -2.16
C CYS A 83 -10.07 -5.51 -1.33
N GLY A 84 -9.61 -4.43 -1.98
CA GLY A 84 -9.25 -3.17 -1.29
C GLY A 84 -7.98 -3.24 -0.44
N SER A 85 -7.35 -4.41 -0.31
CA SER A 85 -6.18 -4.56 0.55
C SER A 85 -4.96 -3.84 -0.03
N ASN A 86 -4.41 -2.93 0.77
CA ASN A 86 -3.16 -2.23 0.45
C ASN A 86 -1.92 -3.07 0.74
N TRP A 87 -2.05 -4.13 1.54
CA TRP A 87 -0.93 -4.88 2.09
C TRP A 87 -0.67 -6.19 1.36
N THR A 88 -1.75 -6.82 0.93
CA THR A 88 -1.70 -8.19 0.43
C THR A 88 -2.09 -8.29 -1.04
N CYS A 89 -2.46 -7.19 -1.68
CA CYS A 89 -2.87 -7.18 -3.09
C CYS A 89 -2.21 -6.02 -3.85
N GLU A 90 -1.22 -6.33 -4.66
CA GLU A 90 -0.47 -5.34 -5.45
C GLU A 90 -1.38 -4.47 -6.35
N VAL A 91 -2.40 -5.07 -6.97
CA VAL A 91 -3.32 -4.33 -7.85
C VAL A 91 -4.15 -3.31 -7.08
N CYS A 92 -4.69 -3.72 -5.92
CA CYS A 92 -5.47 -2.82 -5.08
C CYS A 92 -4.58 -1.76 -4.41
N ALA A 93 -3.38 -2.14 -3.96
CA ALA A 93 -2.40 -1.21 -3.40
C ALA A 93 -2.08 -0.08 -4.40
N ARG A 94 -1.75 -0.42 -5.64
CA ARG A 94 -1.47 0.58 -6.68
C ARG A 94 -2.65 1.47 -7.00
N ALA A 95 -3.84 0.91 -7.11
CA ALA A 95 -5.06 1.69 -7.37
C ALA A 95 -5.35 2.67 -6.23
N ASN A 96 -5.18 2.22 -4.98
CA ASN A 96 -5.38 3.06 -3.81
C ASN A 96 -4.30 4.15 -3.70
N VAL A 97 -3.02 3.83 -3.96
CA VAL A 97 -1.93 4.82 -3.99
C VAL A 97 -2.22 5.90 -5.04
N ALA A 98 -2.63 5.51 -6.25
CA ALA A 98 -2.98 6.47 -7.30
C ALA A 98 -4.14 7.39 -6.88
N ARG A 99 -5.18 6.82 -6.24
CA ARG A 99 -6.32 7.59 -5.72
C ARG A 99 -5.92 8.56 -4.61
N TYR A 100 -5.13 8.12 -3.61
CA TYR A 100 -4.65 8.98 -2.54
C TYR A 100 -3.73 10.08 -3.06
N ARG A 101 -2.85 9.74 -4.01
CA ARG A 101 -1.97 10.73 -4.64
C ARG A 101 -2.78 11.82 -5.37
N SER A 102 -3.80 11.44 -6.11
CA SER A 102 -4.70 12.39 -6.78
C SER A 102 -5.44 13.25 -5.76
N TRP A 103 -5.97 12.64 -4.70
CA TRP A 103 -6.67 13.35 -3.63
C TRP A 103 -5.77 14.37 -2.90
N ILE A 104 -4.53 14.00 -2.58
CA ILE A 104 -3.57 14.92 -1.96
C ILE A 104 -3.26 16.08 -2.91
N ARG A 105 -2.94 15.79 -4.17
CA ARG A 105 -2.52 16.81 -5.14
C ARG A 105 -3.64 17.76 -5.55
N ALA A 106 -4.80 17.23 -5.85
CA ALA A 106 -5.92 18.01 -6.39
C ALA A 106 -6.92 18.48 -5.33
N GLY A 107 -6.94 17.84 -4.16
CA GLY A 107 -7.83 18.18 -3.06
C GLY A 107 -7.11 18.89 -1.92
N LEU A 108 -6.21 18.18 -1.23
CA LEU A 108 -5.62 18.70 0.00
C LEU A 108 -4.69 19.90 -0.24
N MET A 109 -3.75 19.81 -1.20
CA MET A 109 -2.74 20.86 -1.39
C MET A 109 -3.34 22.22 -1.74
N PRO A 110 -4.26 22.36 -2.71
CA PRO A 110 -4.89 23.64 -3.00
C PRO A 110 -5.67 24.22 -1.82
N VAL A 111 -6.34 23.37 -1.02
CA VAL A 111 -7.06 23.84 0.19
C VAL A 111 -6.09 24.41 1.22
N LEU A 112 -4.95 23.75 1.45
CA LEU A 112 -3.92 24.26 2.36
C LEU A 112 -3.34 25.59 1.88
N GLU A 113 -3.05 25.72 0.59
CA GLU A 113 -2.53 26.96 -0.01
C GLU A 113 -3.53 28.11 0.15
N THR A 114 -4.81 27.89 -0.18
CA THR A 114 -5.88 28.90 -0.04
C THR A 114 -6.09 29.30 1.41
N ALA A 115 -5.98 28.37 2.35
CA ALA A 115 -6.14 28.64 3.77
C ALA A 115 -4.87 29.21 4.45
N GLY A 116 -3.80 29.45 3.70
CA GLY A 116 -2.53 29.92 4.27
C GLY A 116 -1.85 28.89 5.18
N LYS A 117 -2.10 27.60 4.96
CA LYS A 117 -1.59 26.49 5.75
C LYS A 117 -0.41 25.79 5.05
N SER A 118 0.30 24.96 5.79
CA SER A 118 1.42 24.17 5.30
C SER A 118 1.26 22.69 5.66
N ALA A 119 2.06 21.85 5.02
CA ALA A 119 2.15 20.43 5.35
C ALA A 119 3.62 20.02 5.52
N SER A 120 3.89 19.22 6.55
CA SER A 120 5.19 18.65 6.83
C SER A 120 5.16 17.13 6.74
N LEU A 121 6.19 16.54 6.15
CA LEU A 121 6.36 15.08 6.15
C LEU A 121 7.20 14.68 7.36
N VAL A 122 6.62 13.84 8.20
CA VAL A 122 7.28 13.27 9.40
C VAL A 122 7.42 11.77 9.22
N THR A 123 8.62 11.24 9.40
CA THR A 123 8.87 9.80 9.44
C THR A 123 9.05 9.36 10.88
N PHE A 124 8.25 8.39 11.31
CA PHE A 124 8.33 7.79 12.63
C PHE A 124 8.83 6.35 12.49
N THR A 125 9.99 6.08 13.04
CA THR A 125 10.66 4.78 12.96
C THR A 125 11.14 4.33 14.35
N LEU A 126 11.47 3.04 14.46
CA LEU A 126 12.01 2.42 15.67
C LEU A 126 13.34 1.75 15.34
N SER A 127 14.32 1.92 16.21
CA SER A 127 15.56 1.14 16.13
C SER A 127 15.31 -0.32 16.47
N TYR A 128 15.93 -1.23 15.72
CA TYR A 128 15.84 -2.67 15.91
C TYR A 128 17.11 -3.36 15.39
N HIS A 129 17.34 -4.60 15.83
CA HIS A 129 18.52 -5.39 15.48
C HIS A 129 18.21 -6.47 14.46
N TYR A 130 19.24 -6.94 13.78
CA TYR A 130 19.14 -8.10 12.88
C TYR A 130 18.63 -9.32 13.64
N GLY A 131 17.65 -10.02 13.03
CA GLY A 131 17.05 -11.22 13.63
C GLY A 131 15.93 -11.00 14.63
N GLU A 132 15.58 -9.74 14.98
CA GLU A 132 14.39 -9.49 15.79
C GLU A 132 13.11 -9.94 15.08
N ASN A 133 12.16 -10.46 15.85
CA ASN A 133 10.87 -10.87 15.31
C ASN A 133 10.10 -9.66 14.77
N TRP A 134 9.79 -9.70 13.47
CA TRP A 134 9.11 -8.60 12.78
C TRP A 134 7.77 -8.20 13.42
N GLY A 135 6.97 -9.18 13.87
CA GLY A 135 5.70 -8.91 14.54
C GLY A 135 5.89 -8.13 15.84
N GLU A 136 6.94 -8.46 16.60
CA GLU A 136 7.30 -7.78 17.83
C GLU A 136 7.77 -6.34 17.57
N VAL A 137 8.65 -6.15 16.59
CA VAL A 137 9.09 -4.81 16.17
C VAL A 137 7.92 -3.94 15.75
N THR A 138 6.99 -4.50 14.96
CA THR A 138 5.79 -3.80 14.52
C THR A 138 4.88 -3.44 15.71
N ARG A 139 4.68 -4.35 16.66
CA ARG A 139 3.87 -4.10 17.85
C ARG A 139 4.47 -2.97 18.71
N ARG A 140 5.80 -2.96 18.91
CA ARG A 140 6.51 -1.90 19.63
C ARG A 140 6.37 -0.56 18.91
N LEU A 141 6.51 -0.52 17.59
CA LEU A 141 6.33 0.68 16.77
C LEU A 141 4.92 1.25 16.91
N LEU A 142 3.88 0.41 16.83
CA LEU A 142 2.49 0.81 17.00
C LEU A 142 2.23 1.39 18.40
N ALA A 143 2.74 0.74 19.44
CA ALA A 143 2.61 1.20 20.82
C ALA A 143 3.33 2.54 21.04
N ALA A 144 4.58 2.66 20.59
CA ALA A 144 5.37 3.88 20.70
C ALA A 144 4.70 5.05 19.93
N PHE A 145 4.20 4.79 18.72
CA PHE A 145 3.46 5.78 17.96
C PHE A 145 2.20 6.24 18.68
N GLY A 146 1.42 5.32 19.27
CA GLY A 146 0.22 5.66 20.01
C GLY A 146 0.50 6.54 21.23
N LEU A 147 1.59 6.27 21.97
CA LEU A 147 2.02 7.10 23.09
C LEU A 147 2.49 8.48 22.63
N TRP A 148 3.31 8.54 21.59
CA TRP A 148 3.80 9.79 21.01
C TRP A 148 2.62 10.66 20.53
N ASP A 149 1.68 10.09 19.82
CA ASP A 149 0.52 10.78 19.25
C ASP A 149 -0.35 11.42 20.36
N LYS A 150 -0.60 10.69 21.44
CA LYS A 150 -1.31 11.21 22.63
C LYS A 150 -0.56 12.38 23.30
N ARG A 151 0.76 12.26 23.46
CA ARG A 151 1.60 13.31 24.05
C ARG A 151 1.64 14.57 23.19
N MET A 152 1.72 14.40 21.88
CA MET A 152 1.78 15.50 20.92
C MET A 152 0.45 16.22 20.74
N ALA A 153 -0.68 15.67 21.17
CA ALA A 153 -2.00 16.26 20.98
C ALA A 153 -2.12 17.70 21.51
N LYS A 154 -1.47 18.02 22.65
CA LYS A 154 -1.43 19.38 23.21
C LYS A 154 -0.56 20.33 22.39
N SER A 155 0.60 19.86 21.93
CA SER A 155 1.54 20.63 21.09
C SER A 155 0.96 20.89 19.71
N TYR A 156 0.22 19.95 19.18
CA TYR A 156 -0.49 20.12 17.88
C TYR A 156 -1.46 21.29 17.91
N LYS A 157 -2.24 21.45 18.99
CA LYS A 157 -3.17 22.59 19.11
C LYS A 157 -2.44 23.94 19.07
N LYS A 158 -1.27 24.04 19.70
CA LYS A 158 -0.44 25.27 19.71
C LYS A 158 0.15 25.57 18.32
N ALA A 159 0.48 24.55 17.55
CA ALA A 159 1.05 24.69 16.20
C ALA A 159 0.01 24.91 15.10
N GLY A 160 -1.26 25.17 15.45
CA GLY A 160 -2.33 25.30 14.45
C GLY A 160 -2.57 24.02 13.66
N TYR A 161 -2.40 22.88 14.31
CA TYR A 161 -2.61 21.57 13.69
C TYR A 161 -4.06 21.40 13.24
N ILE A 162 -4.24 20.96 11.99
CA ILE A 162 -5.53 20.72 11.38
C ILE A 162 -5.82 19.23 11.29
N GLY A 163 -4.82 18.45 10.86
CA GLY A 163 -5.00 17.03 10.65
C GLY A 163 -3.71 16.32 10.19
N LYS A 164 -3.81 15.02 10.03
CA LYS A 164 -2.71 14.20 9.51
C LYS A 164 -3.22 13.08 8.62
N VAL A 165 -2.45 12.75 7.59
CA VAL A 165 -2.59 11.51 6.82
C VAL A 165 -1.46 10.58 7.26
N LYS A 166 -1.80 9.35 7.64
CA LYS A 166 -0.82 8.35 8.10
C LYS A 166 -0.72 7.22 7.08
N SER A 167 0.50 6.91 6.68
CA SER A 167 0.83 5.71 5.91
C SER A 167 1.79 4.85 6.71
N PHE A 168 1.49 3.55 6.79
CA PHE A 168 2.42 2.56 7.33
C PHE A 168 3.15 1.91 6.16
N GLU A 169 4.45 1.78 6.26
CA GLU A 169 5.29 1.20 5.22
C GLU A 169 6.26 0.19 5.84
N VAL A 170 6.64 -0.79 5.05
CA VAL A 170 7.67 -1.76 5.42
C VAL A 170 8.68 -1.82 4.30
N THR A 171 9.91 -1.48 4.60
CA THR A 171 11.04 -1.62 3.68
C THR A 171 11.94 -2.78 4.10
N VAL A 172 12.81 -3.22 3.21
CA VAL A 172 13.83 -4.22 3.50
C VAL A 172 15.16 -3.52 3.63
N GLY A 173 15.73 -3.55 4.83
CA GLY A 173 17.03 -2.99 5.15
C GLY A 173 18.08 -4.05 5.50
N LYS A 174 19.26 -3.63 5.95
CA LYS A 174 20.34 -4.54 6.39
C LYS A 174 19.91 -5.46 7.53
N ASN A 175 19.04 -4.99 8.40
CA ASN A 175 18.54 -5.72 9.56
C ASN A 175 17.23 -6.48 9.29
N GLY A 176 16.83 -6.64 8.01
CA GLY A 176 15.58 -7.30 7.62
C GLY A 176 14.45 -6.33 7.35
N LEU A 177 13.23 -6.70 7.73
CA LEU A 177 12.03 -5.89 7.50
C LEU A 177 12.00 -4.68 8.44
N HIS A 178 11.91 -3.48 7.89
CA HIS A 178 11.92 -2.20 8.59
C HIS A 178 10.54 -1.52 8.52
N PRO A 179 9.71 -1.68 9.56
CA PRO A 179 8.41 -1.00 9.62
C PRO A 179 8.58 0.46 10.03
N HIS A 180 7.84 1.36 9.40
CA HIS A 180 7.81 2.78 9.75
C HIS A 180 6.50 3.45 9.35
N PHE A 181 6.23 4.62 9.91
CA PHE A 181 5.13 5.49 9.52
C PHE A 181 5.63 6.71 8.79
N HIS A 182 4.96 7.08 7.71
CA HIS A 182 5.00 8.41 7.14
C HIS A 182 3.73 9.16 7.52
N LEU A 183 3.90 10.36 8.02
CA LEU A 183 2.82 11.26 8.42
C LEU A 183 2.92 12.52 7.60
N LEU A 184 1.88 12.85 6.85
CA LEU A 184 1.69 14.18 6.30
C LEU A 184 0.88 14.97 7.33
N VAL A 185 1.54 15.90 8.02
CA VAL A 185 0.95 16.71 9.08
C VAL A 185 0.64 18.10 8.55
N THR A 186 -0.59 18.56 8.72
CA THR A 186 -1.03 19.87 8.26
C THR A 186 -1.10 20.85 9.43
N HIS A 187 -0.54 22.04 9.26
CA HIS A 187 -0.36 23.03 10.31
C HIS A 187 -0.34 24.45 9.77
N ASP A 188 -0.32 25.45 10.64
CA ASP A 188 -0.13 26.86 10.24
C ASP A 188 1.22 27.05 9.55
N LYS A 189 1.30 28.02 8.64
CA LYS A 189 2.59 28.50 8.16
C LYS A 189 3.26 29.20 9.34
N GLY A 190 4.46 28.75 9.69
CA GLY A 190 5.35 29.44 10.62
C GLY A 190 5.91 30.72 10.03
#